data_f0d07fc39bd6ac13f657415685a7bf73
#
_entry.id   f0d07fc39bd6ac13f657415685a7bf73
#
_cell.length_a   1.000
_cell.length_b   1.000
_cell.length_c   1.000
_cell.angle_alpha   90.00
_cell.angle_beta   90.00
_cell.angle_gamma   90.00
#
_symmetry.space_group_name_H-M   'P 1'
#
loop_
_entity.id
_entity.type
_entity.pdbx_description
1 polymer ?
#
loop_
_entity_poly.entity_id
_entity_poly.type
_entity_poly.pdbx_seq_one_letter_code
_entity_poly.pdbx_strand_id
1 'polypeptide(L)'
;MDGVSGLTQEAILPGKSFRYTFAPPDAGTYWYHSHTNAFEQVARGLYGPLIVEDDTPPTVDRDLIWMVDDWRLQKDASILEDFGAGHDRSHAGRIGNVPTVNGRYQSDVAVRTGERLRLRLINAANARNFALSFGDLEPMVIAVDGQAITPYQATDPIVIGAAGRVDLIIDMTGKPGSTSSVTDHFYRESFELTRFVYDEKVLREQSLTTPIALTPPRIPEPDFSNTVSQDVVIAGGAMGGLRRAKLDGQWMGLRQIAQQGYLWAINDTVANKLDMPPLLDVKQGTTVKLTLNNRTAFPHPMHLHGHHMKLLSIDGSNLSEPHWVDSPLLQPNQRMELAFVADNPGDWLFHCHALEHHAAGLGALVHVS
;
A
#
# COMPACT_ATOMS: atom_id res chain seq x y z
N MET A 1 -9.92 -13.14 3.64
CA MET A 1 -8.83 -13.83 4.36
C MET A 1 -8.01 -12.78 5.04
N ASP A 2 -7.92 -12.81 6.35
CA ASP A 2 -7.22 -11.78 7.11
C ASP A 2 -5.99 -12.40 7.79
N GLY A 3 -6.05 -12.90 8.98
CA GLY A 3 -4.93 -13.57 9.64
C GLY A 3 -4.22 -12.71 10.67
N VAL A 4 -4.88 -11.66 11.15
CA VAL A 4 -4.34 -10.82 12.24
C VAL A 4 -4.33 -11.59 13.54
N SER A 5 -3.12 -11.80 14.06
CA SER A 5 -2.91 -12.52 15.31
C SER A 5 -3.57 -11.79 16.50
N GLY A 6 -4.42 -12.49 17.23
CA GLY A 6 -5.17 -11.96 18.36
C GLY A 6 -6.47 -11.22 18.00
N LEU A 7 -6.79 -11.08 16.71
CA LEU A 7 -8.05 -10.50 16.23
C LEU A 7 -8.87 -11.56 15.46
N THR A 8 -8.36 -12.05 14.34
CA THR A 8 -9.06 -12.99 13.46
C THR A 8 -8.54 -14.41 13.55
N GLN A 9 -7.38 -14.61 14.16
CA GLN A 9 -6.81 -15.94 14.44
C GLN A 9 -5.82 -15.89 15.61
N GLU A 10 -5.46 -17.06 16.12
CA GLU A 10 -4.33 -17.22 17.05
C GLU A 10 -2.99 -17.09 16.33
N ALA A 11 -1.95 -16.69 17.07
CA ALA A 11 -0.59 -16.62 16.55
C ALA A 11 -0.08 -18.01 16.11
N ILE A 12 0.59 -18.08 14.98
CA ILE A 12 1.25 -19.31 14.53
C ILE A 12 2.57 -19.44 15.28
N LEU A 13 2.64 -20.40 16.21
CA LEU A 13 3.82 -20.60 17.04
C LEU A 13 4.98 -21.21 16.25
N PRO A 14 6.24 -21.02 16.68
CA PRO A 14 7.40 -21.64 16.06
C PRO A 14 7.24 -23.17 15.87
N GLY A 15 7.55 -23.67 14.69
CA GLY A 15 7.40 -25.07 14.33
C GLY A 15 5.96 -25.53 14.06
N LYS A 16 5.00 -24.61 14.10
CA LYS A 16 3.60 -24.88 13.72
C LYS A 16 3.31 -24.35 12.33
N SER A 17 2.19 -24.84 11.76
CA SER A 17 1.68 -24.39 10.47
C SER A 17 0.20 -24.07 10.57
N PHE A 18 -0.26 -23.14 9.73
CA PHE A 18 -1.66 -22.80 9.55
C PHE A 18 -2.00 -22.87 8.08
N ARG A 19 -3.14 -23.45 7.73
CA ARG A 19 -3.60 -23.53 6.34
C ARG A 19 -4.68 -22.49 6.13
N TYR A 20 -4.40 -21.56 5.24
CA TYR A 20 -5.40 -20.60 4.74
C TYR A 20 -6.15 -21.23 3.56
N THR A 21 -7.48 -21.19 3.60
CA THR A 21 -8.35 -21.69 2.51
C THR A 21 -9.43 -20.67 2.27
N PHE A 22 -9.45 -20.06 1.10
CA PHE A 22 -10.40 -19.02 0.72
C PHE A 22 -10.53 -18.94 -0.80
N ALA A 23 -11.65 -18.36 -1.27
CA ALA A 23 -11.84 -18.01 -2.67
C ALA A 23 -11.67 -16.49 -2.79
N PRO A 24 -10.68 -16.01 -3.55
CA PRO A 24 -10.55 -14.57 -3.78
C PRO A 24 -11.77 -14.08 -4.59
N PRO A 25 -12.40 -12.96 -4.21
CA PRO A 25 -13.60 -12.48 -4.89
C PRO A 25 -13.32 -11.88 -6.26
N ASP A 26 -12.15 -11.27 -6.44
CA ASP A 26 -11.76 -10.54 -7.64
C ASP A 26 -10.37 -10.95 -8.12
N ALA A 27 -10.17 -10.90 -9.43
CA ALA A 27 -8.85 -10.96 -10.05
C ALA A 27 -8.04 -9.71 -9.69
N GLY A 28 -6.71 -9.82 -9.64
CA GLY A 28 -5.86 -8.66 -9.38
C GLY A 28 -4.50 -9.00 -8.81
N THR A 29 -3.79 -7.93 -8.47
CA THR A 29 -2.46 -7.99 -7.87
C THR A 29 -2.54 -7.71 -6.38
N TYR A 30 -2.28 -8.74 -5.59
CA TYR A 30 -2.28 -8.72 -4.13
C TYR A 30 -0.95 -9.22 -3.60
N TRP A 31 -0.78 -9.18 -2.29
CA TRP A 31 0.37 -9.72 -1.60
C TRP A 31 0.00 -10.20 -0.21
N TYR A 32 0.85 -10.99 0.40
CA TYR A 32 0.71 -11.42 1.79
C TYR A 32 1.97 -11.11 2.58
N HIS A 33 1.80 -10.82 3.85
CA HIS A 33 2.91 -10.55 4.77
C HIS A 33 2.53 -10.92 6.21
N SER A 34 3.54 -11.00 7.08
CA SER A 34 3.31 -11.25 8.49
C SER A 34 2.65 -10.04 9.18
N HIS A 35 1.69 -10.31 10.06
CA HIS A 35 1.09 -9.31 10.94
C HIS A 35 1.57 -9.40 12.41
N THR A 36 2.37 -10.45 12.74
CA THR A 36 3.01 -10.58 14.06
C THR A 36 4.37 -9.92 14.04
N ASN A 37 4.61 -8.93 14.89
CA ASN A 37 5.85 -8.14 14.90
C ASN A 37 6.23 -7.64 13.49
N ALA A 38 5.22 -7.10 12.77
CA ALA A 38 5.29 -6.86 11.34
C ALA A 38 6.46 -5.96 10.93
N PHE A 39 6.77 -4.92 11.73
CA PHE A 39 7.87 -3.99 11.45
C PHE A 39 9.26 -4.68 11.42
N GLU A 40 9.43 -5.83 12.06
CA GLU A 40 10.65 -6.65 11.96
C GLU A 40 10.51 -7.73 10.91
N GLN A 41 9.40 -8.49 10.93
CA GLN A 41 9.25 -9.66 10.06
C GLN A 41 9.16 -9.28 8.58
N VAL A 42 8.46 -8.20 8.23
CA VAL A 42 8.41 -7.69 6.87
C VAL A 42 9.79 -7.17 6.45
N ALA A 43 10.47 -6.38 7.29
CA ALA A 43 11.83 -5.91 7.02
C ALA A 43 12.88 -7.04 6.90
N ARG A 44 12.55 -8.25 7.32
CA ARG A 44 13.35 -9.47 7.10
C ARG A 44 12.91 -10.27 5.87
N GLY A 45 11.94 -9.78 5.08
CA GLY A 45 11.49 -10.39 3.84
C GLY A 45 10.36 -11.42 3.99
N LEU A 46 9.58 -11.41 5.10
CA LEU A 46 8.45 -12.33 5.28
C LEU A 46 7.20 -11.81 4.57
N TYR A 47 7.25 -11.79 3.26
CA TYR A 47 6.16 -11.39 2.38
C TYR A 47 6.28 -12.08 1.01
N GLY A 48 5.22 -12.01 0.22
CA GLY A 48 5.24 -12.49 -1.16
C GLY A 48 4.02 -12.02 -1.96
N PRO A 49 4.09 -12.07 -3.31
CA PRO A 49 2.98 -11.71 -4.16
C PRO A 49 1.88 -12.76 -4.12
N LEU A 50 0.63 -12.32 -4.26
CA LEU A 50 -0.53 -13.16 -4.49
C LEU A 50 -1.25 -12.64 -5.73
N ILE A 51 -1.13 -13.36 -6.84
CA ILE A 51 -1.76 -12.98 -8.09
C ILE A 51 -3.00 -13.83 -8.31
N VAL A 52 -4.13 -13.17 -8.52
CA VAL A 52 -5.37 -13.79 -8.96
C VAL A 52 -5.55 -13.44 -10.43
N GLU A 53 -5.51 -14.45 -11.28
CA GLU A 53 -5.55 -14.26 -12.74
C GLU A 53 -6.94 -13.81 -13.21
N ASP A 54 -6.96 -12.94 -14.22
CA ASP A 54 -8.20 -12.55 -14.89
C ASP A 54 -8.69 -13.69 -15.79
N ASP A 55 -10.01 -13.87 -15.89
CA ASP A 55 -10.62 -14.78 -16.87
C ASP A 55 -10.31 -14.36 -18.31
N THR A 56 -10.14 -13.06 -18.51
CA THR A 56 -9.82 -12.45 -19.83
C THR A 56 -8.67 -11.45 -19.66
N PRO A 57 -7.42 -11.95 -19.50
CA PRO A 57 -6.27 -11.06 -19.28
C PRO A 57 -5.97 -10.23 -20.53
N PRO A 58 -5.36 -9.04 -20.40
CA PRO A 58 -4.89 -8.25 -21.53
C PRO A 58 -3.81 -9.02 -22.29
N THR A 59 -3.77 -8.83 -23.63
CA THR A 59 -2.74 -9.44 -24.47
C THR A 59 -1.40 -8.76 -24.22
N VAL A 60 -0.45 -9.51 -23.66
CA VAL A 60 0.91 -9.07 -23.37
C VAL A 60 1.92 -10.15 -23.76
N ASP A 61 3.17 -9.75 -24.00
CA ASP A 61 4.24 -10.71 -24.27
C ASP A 61 4.81 -11.30 -22.98
N ARG A 62 4.83 -10.49 -21.89
CA ARG A 62 5.21 -10.93 -20.55
C ARG A 62 4.39 -10.23 -19.48
N ASP A 63 4.12 -10.96 -18.41
CA ASP A 63 3.54 -10.45 -17.16
C ASP A 63 4.63 -10.52 -16.09
N LEU A 64 5.08 -9.37 -15.59
CA LEU A 64 6.19 -9.26 -14.66
C LEU A 64 5.69 -8.76 -13.30
N ILE A 65 6.16 -9.41 -12.23
CA ILE A 65 5.87 -8.99 -10.86
C ILE A 65 7.13 -8.32 -10.30
N TRP A 66 6.99 -7.07 -9.86
CA TRP A 66 8.03 -6.35 -9.15
C TRP A 66 7.60 -6.08 -7.71
N MET A 67 8.18 -6.84 -6.78
CA MET A 67 8.17 -6.49 -5.35
C MET A 67 9.24 -5.40 -5.16
N VAL A 68 8.80 -4.13 -5.05
CA VAL A 68 9.71 -3.04 -4.69
C VAL A 68 9.80 -2.95 -3.18
N ASP A 69 11.01 -2.84 -2.68
CA ASP A 69 11.31 -2.86 -1.25
C ASP A 69 12.59 -2.08 -0.97
N ASP A 70 12.90 -1.82 0.29
CA ASP A 70 14.17 -1.25 0.70
C ASP A 70 14.74 -1.94 1.94
N TRP A 71 16.04 -2.20 1.91
CA TRP A 71 16.76 -2.86 2.99
C TRP A 71 17.66 -1.87 3.73
N ARG A 72 17.63 -1.91 5.06
CA ARG A 72 18.58 -1.17 5.88
C ARG A 72 19.76 -2.08 6.21
N LEU A 73 20.83 -1.93 5.43
CA LEU A 73 22.01 -2.79 5.50
C LEU A 73 23.20 -2.09 6.14
N GLN A 74 24.04 -2.85 6.83
CA GLN A 74 25.35 -2.46 7.31
C GLN A 74 26.36 -2.53 6.15
N LYS A 75 27.63 -2.07 6.39
CA LYS A 75 28.68 -2.09 5.38
C LYS A 75 29.09 -3.49 4.91
N ASP A 76 28.87 -4.50 5.74
CA ASP A 76 29.11 -5.90 5.44
C ASP A 76 27.91 -6.61 4.79
N ALA A 77 26.90 -5.84 4.38
CA ALA A 77 25.65 -6.28 3.81
C ALA A 77 24.73 -7.10 4.76
N SER A 78 25.02 -7.15 6.05
CA SER A 78 24.08 -7.69 7.04
C SER A 78 22.95 -6.70 7.29
N ILE A 79 21.78 -7.21 7.67
CA ILE A 79 20.61 -6.37 8.03
C ILE A 79 20.96 -5.62 9.33
N LEU A 80 20.73 -4.29 9.35
CA LEU A 80 20.85 -3.52 10.59
C LEU A 80 19.66 -3.85 11.49
N GLU A 81 19.95 -4.40 12.68
CA GLU A 81 18.94 -4.94 13.60
C GLU A 81 18.36 -3.89 14.59
N ASP A 82 18.24 -2.65 14.16
CA ASP A 82 17.64 -1.55 14.94
C ASP A 82 16.11 -1.48 14.77
N PHE A 83 15.44 -2.63 14.67
CA PHE A 83 14.00 -2.71 14.49
C PHE A 83 13.23 -2.03 15.62
N GLY A 84 12.21 -1.26 15.24
CA GLY A 84 11.39 -0.53 16.19
C GLY A 84 12.11 0.62 16.89
N ALA A 85 13.20 1.16 16.30
CA ALA A 85 13.90 2.32 16.81
C ALA A 85 12.95 3.51 17.03
N GLY A 86 13.15 4.26 18.12
CA GLY A 86 12.27 5.39 18.50
C GLY A 86 12.21 6.47 17.42
N HIS A 87 13.27 6.69 16.66
CA HIS A 87 13.30 7.60 15.53
C HIS A 87 12.34 7.12 14.42
N ASP A 88 12.41 5.84 14.04
CA ASP A 88 11.55 5.28 12.99
C ASP A 88 10.08 5.32 13.41
N ARG A 89 9.78 4.99 14.68
CA ARG A 89 8.43 5.08 15.23
C ARG A 89 7.83 6.49 15.22
N SER A 90 8.67 7.52 15.34
CA SER A 90 8.21 8.92 15.48
C SER A 90 8.32 9.76 14.22
N HIS A 91 9.03 9.30 13.17
CA HIS A 91 9.26 10.05 11.93
C HIS A 91 8.66 9.30 10.73
N ALA A 92 9.43 9.05 9.69
CA ALA A 92 8.94 8.49 8.42
C ALA A 92 8.83 6.95 8.39
N GLY A 93 9.05 6.28 9.52
CA GLY A 93 9.18 4.82 9.57
C GLY A 93 10.61 4.33 9.26
N ARG A 94 10.78 3.01 9.14
CA ARG A 94 12.05 2.39 8.80
C ARG A 94 12.34 2.53 7.30
N ILE A 95 13.10 3.54 6.91
CA ILE A 95 13.57 3.71 5.54
C ILE A 95 14.93 3.05 5.40
N GLY A 96 15.07 2.15 4.43
CA GLY A 96 16.32 1.47 4.10
C GLY A 96 17.29 2.34 3.29
N ASN A 97 18.52 1.85 3.14
CA ASN A 97 19.55 2.49 2.34
C ASN A 97 19.83 1.74 1.01
N VAL A 98 19.19 0.60 0.78
CA VAL A 98 19.36 -0.22 -0.42
C VAL A 98 17.96 -0.57 -0.97
N PRO A 99 17.41 0.24 -1.88
CA PRO A 99 16.18 -0.10 -2.56
C PRO A 99 16.40 -1.25 -3.55
N THR A 100 15.41 -2.12 -3.68
CA THR A 100 15.50 -3.33 -4.51
C THR A 100 14.25 -3.59 -5.32
N VAL A 101 14.40 -4.33 -6.40
CA VAL A 101 13.32 -4.99 -7.14
C VAL A 101 13.52 -6.49 -7.03
N ASN A 102 12.54 -7.20 -6.48
CA ASN A 102 12.61 -8.65 -6.23
C ASN A 102 13.89 -9.05 -5.47
N GLY A 103 14.28 -8.27 -4.47
CA GLY A 103 15.47 -8.47 -3.65
C GLY A 103 16.81 -8.21 -4.36
N ARG A 104 16.80 -7.60 -5.55
CA ARG A 104 18.01 -7.28 -6.32
C ARG A 104 18.21 -5.77 -6.40
N TYR A 105 19.42 -5.33 -6.16
CA TYR A 105 19.83 -3.95 -6.30
C TYR A 105 20.24 -3.66 -7.74
N GLN A 106 19.66 -2.62 -8.37
CA GLN A 106 20.00 -2.12 -9.72
C GLN A 106 20.19 -3.24 -10.78
N SER A 107 19.30 -4.23 -10.81
CA SER A 107 19.38 -5.31 -11.81
C SER A 107 18.70 -4.92 -13.11
N ASP A 108 19.40 -5.16 -14.24
CA ASP A 108 18.84 -4.92 -15.56
C ASP A 108 17.73 -5.89 -15.91
N VAL A 109 16.73 -5.40 -16.66
CA VAL A 109 15.63 -6.18 -17.21
C VAL A 109 15.77 -6.21 -18.74
N ALA A 110 16.13 -7.36 -19.30
CA ALA A 110 16.23 -7.51 -20.74
C ALA A 110 14.84 -7.43 -21.40
N VAL A 111 14.71 -6.60 -22.44
CA VAL A 111 13.49 -6.39 -23.22
C VAL A 111 13.82 -6.31 -24.71
N ARG A 112 12.78 -6.37 -25.55
CA ARG A 112 12.92 -6.19 -27.01
C ARG A 112 12.04 -5.03 -27.50
N THR A 113 12.51 -4.31 -28.49
CA THR A 113 11.70 -3.31 -29.16
C THR A 113 10.41 -3.93 -29.69
N GLY A 114 9.27 -3.29 -29.41
CA GLY A 114 7.94 -3.75 -29.76
C GLY A 114 7.33 -4.78 -28.81
N GLU A 115 8.01 -5.14 -27.70
CA GLU A 115 7.45 -6.00 -26.66
C GLU A 115 6.43 -5.23 -25.81
N ARG A 116 5.32 -5.88 -25.45
CA ARG A 116 4.33 -5.34 -24.47
C ARG A 116 4.45 -6.08 -23.17
N LEU A 117 4.67 -5.34 -22.09
CA LEU A 117 4.73 -5.86 -20.73
C LEU A 117 3.46 -5.50 -19.95
N ARG A 118 2.92 -6.43 -19.15
CA ARG A 118 2.20 -6.11 -17.92
C ARG A 118 3.22 -6.07 -16.81
N LEU A 119 3.28 -4.96 -16.09
CA LEU A 119 4.15 -4.82 -14.93
C LEU A 119 3.29 -4.62 -13.69
N ARG A 120 3.36 -5.59 -12.77
CA ARG A 120 2.65 -5.56 -11.49
C ARG A 120 3.60 -5.06 -10.41
N LEU A 121 3.42 -3.81 -10.00
CA LEU A 121 4.20 -3.18 -8.94
C LEU A 121 3.54 -3.44 -7.60
N ILE A 122 4.30 -3.95 -6.63
CA ILE A 122 3.88 -4.16 -5.24
C ILE A 122 4.91 -3.51 -4.34
N ASN A 123 4.52 -2.51 -3.57
CA ASN A 123 5.41 -1.90 -2.59
C ASN A 123 5.35 -2.68 -1.28
N ALA A 124 6.38 -3.50 -1.03
CA ALA A 124 6.51 -4.33 0.16
C ALA A 124 7.41 -3.70 1.25
N ALA A 125 7.87 -2.47 1.04
CA ALA A 125 8.71 -1.78 2.02
C ALA A 125 7.93 -1.48 3.31
N ASN A 126 8.62 -1.50 4.46
CA ASN A 126 8.02 -1.17 5.75
C ASN A 126 7.34 0.21 5.76
N ALA A 127 7.98 1.20 5.14
CA ALA A 127 7.54 2.58 5.20
C ALA A 127 7.95 3.42 3.99
N ARG A 128 8.90 2.94 3.14
CA ARG A 128 9.33 3.69 1.96
C ARG A 128 8.17 3.82 0.98
N ASN A 129 7.92 5.04 0.54
CA ASN A 129 7.07 5.30 -0.61
C ASN A 129 7.95 5.48 -1.84
N PHE A 130 7.44 5.13 -3.01
CA PHE A 130 8.12 5.30 -4.29
C PHE A 130 7.34 6.25 -5.19
N ALA A 131 8.05 7.01 -6.04
CA ALA A 131 7.48 7.80 -7.13
C ALA A 131 8.29 7.48 -8.40
N LEU A 132 7.80 6.52 -9.19
CA LEU A 132 8.55 5.90 -10.28
C LEU A 132 8.28 6.58 -11.61
N SER A 133 9.33 7.06 -12.27
CA SER A 133 9.31 7.42 -13.70
C SER A 133 9.99 6.34 -14.54
N PHE A 134 9.59 6.23 -15.79
CA PHE A 134 10.01 5.17 -16.69
C PHE A 134 10.82 5.72 -17.91
N GLY A 135 11.52 6.83 -17.71
CA GLY A 135 12.29 7.48 -18.76
C GLY A 135 11.39 7.96 -19.91
N ASP A 136 11.72 7.54 -21.13
CA ASP A 136 10.96 7.89 -22.34
C ASP A 136 9.78 6.94 -22.62
N LEU A 137 9.52 5.98 -21.71
CA LEU A 137 8.38 5.08 -21.82
C LEU A 137 7.11 5.72 -21.27
N GLU A 138 5.98 5.37 -21.84
CA GLU A 138 4.67 5.93 -21.53
C GLU A 138 3.77 4.81 -20.92
N PRO A 139 3.93 4.48 -19.63
CA PRO A 139 3.14 3.41 -19.02
C PRO A 139 1.66 3.79 -18.91
N MET A 140 0.78 2.83 -19.22
CA MET A 140 -0.65 2.93 -18.98
C MET A 140 -0.96 2.27 -17.63
N VAL A 141 -1.56 3.02 -16.71
CA VAL A 141 -2.07 2.47 -15.44
C VAL A 141 -3.40 1.79 -15.72
N ILE A 142 -3.54 0.52 -15.35
CA ILE A 142 -4.73 -0.30 -15.62
C ILE A 142 -5.41 -0.82 -14.34
N ALA A 143 -4.69 -0.86 -13.20
CA ALA A 143 -5.24 -1.21 -11.91
C ALA A 143 -4.51 -0.50 -10.77
N VAL A 144 -5.22 -0.25 -9.68
CA VAL A 144 -4.69 0.28 -8.41
C VAL A 144 -5.21 -0.61 -7.28
N ASP A 145 -4.35 -0.95 -6.33
CA ASP A 145 -4.65 -1.81 -5.17
C ASP A 145 -5.40 -3.11 -5.54
N GLY A 146 -4.99 -3.71 -6.67
CA GLY A 146 -5.56 -4.96 -7.18
C GLY A 146 -6.85 -4.77 -7.96
N GLN A 147 -7.44 -3.57 -8.01
CA GLN A 147 -8.72 -3.32 -8.67
C GLN A 147 -8.56 -2.61 -10.00
N ALA A 148 -9.27 -3.08 -11.01
CA ALA A 148 -9.30 -2.48 -12.34
C ALA A 148 -9.81 -1.03 -12.30
N ILE A 149 -9.17 -0.17 -13.08
CA ILE A 149 -9.58 1.22 -13.28
C ILE A 149 -9.77 1.51 -14.77
N THR A 150 -10.39 2.63 -15.11
CA THR A 150 -10.32 3.16 -16.47
C THR A 150 -8.86 3.42 -16.83
N PRO A 151 -8.29 2.74 -17.85
CA PRO A 151 -6.88 2.90 -18.20
C PRO A 151 -6.53 4.34 -18.54
N TYR A 152 -5.45 4.85 -17.97
CA TYR A 152 -4.93 6.18 -18.31
C TYR A 152 -3.40 6.15 -18.46
N GLN A 153 -2.88 7.04 -19.32
CA GLN A 153 -1.44 7.21 -19.49
C GLN A 153 -0.86 8.02 -18.34
N ALA A 154 0.15 7.46 -17.66
CA ALA A 154 0.85 8.19 -16.63
C ALA A 154 1.77 9.26 -17.23
N THR A 155 1.53 10.52 -16.90
CA THR A 155 2.34 11.69 -17.32
C THR A 155 3.31 12.14 -16.25
N ASP A 156 3.01 11.80 -14.98
CA ASP A 156 3.81 12.09 -13.80
C ASP A 156 4.39 10.80 -13.23
N PRO A 157 5.38 10.88 -12.33
CA PRO A 157 5.85 9.71 -11.61
C PRO A 157 4.70 8.98 -10.90
N ILE A 158 4.67 7.67 -11.04
CA ILE A 158 3.66 6.81 -10.40
C ILE A 158 3.99 6.68 -8.93
N VAL A 159 3.14 7.23 -8.07
CA VAL A 159 3.32 7.19 -6.61
C VAL A 159 2.72 5.91 -6.04
N ILE A 160 3.51 5.16 -5.27
CA ILE A 160 3.10 3.91 -4.63
C ILE A 160 3.49 3.98 -3.15
N GLY A 161 2.51 4.15 -2.26
CA GLY A 161 2.70 4.06 -0.81
C GLY A 161 3.08 2.65 -0.37
N ALA A 162 3.62 2.48 0.85
CA ALA A 162 3.81 1.15 1.42
C ALA A 162 2.48 0.38 1.41
N ALA A 163 2.50 -0.89 1.06
CA ALA A 163 1.37 -1.78 0.74
C ALA A 163 0.63 -1.49 -0.57
N GLY A 164 0.81 -0.35 -1.21
CA GLY A 164 0.17 -0.01 -2.47
C GLY A 164 0.56 -0.94 -3.63
N ARG A 165 -0.36 -1.13 -4.57
CA ARG A 165 -0.11 -1.93 -5.78
C ARG A 165 -0.60 -1.15 -6.99
N VAL A 166 0.16 -1.24 -8.09
CA VAL A 166 -0.21 -0.62 -9.37
C VAL A 166 0.15 -1.56 -10.51
N ASP A 167 -0.81 -1.84 -11.38
CA ASP A 167 -0.56 -2.60 -12.60
C ASP A 167 -0.44 -1.67 -13.81
N LEU A 168 0.60 -1.88 -14.58
CA LEU A 168 0.93 -1.10 -15.76
C LEU A 168 0.94 -1.95 -17.01
N ILE A 169 0.53 -1.38 -18.14
CA ILE A 169 0.91 -1.85 -19.48
C ILE A 169 1.98 -0.92 -20.02
N ILE A 170 3.08 -1.50 -20.47
CA ILE A 170 4.20 -0.74 -21.05
C ILE A 170 4.58 -1.35 -22.39
N ASP A 171 4.49 -0.55 -23.44
CA ASP A 171 5.03 -0.91 -24.76
C ASP A 171 6.51 -0.50 -24.82
N MET A 172 7.38 -1.44 -25.09
CA MET A 172 8.83 -1.23 -25.17
C MET A 172 9.18 -0.58 -26.52
N THR A 173 9.20 0.75 -26.56
CA THR A 173 9.40 1.54 -27.80
C THR A 173 10.84 1.97 -28.03
N GLY A 174 11.76 1.65 -27.12
CA GLY A 174 13.17 2.00 -27.25
C GLY A 174 13.86 1.31 -28.44
N LYS A 175 14.96 1.88 -28.91
CA LYS A 175 15.75 1.34 -30.01
C LYS A 175 16.54 0.10 -29.56
N PRO A 176 16.82 -0.87 -30.45
CA PRO A 176 17.74 -1.97 -30.18
C PRO A 176 19.07 -1.46 -29.62
N GLY A 177 19.60 -2.15 -28.59
CA GLY A 177 20.84 -1.80 -27.90
C GLY A 177 20.74 -0.59 -26.95
N SER A 178 19.60 0.11 -26.87
CA SER A 178 19.40 1.23 -25.94
C SER A 178 18.97 0.77 -24.53
N THR A 179 18.85 1.72 -23.60
CA THR A 179 18.35 1.49 -22.24
C THR A 179 17.30 2.53 -21.88
N SER A 180 16.33 2.15 -21.02
CA SER A 180 15.37 3.06 -20.39
C SER A 180 15.42 2.86 -18.89
N SER A 181 15.74 3.92 -18.14
CA SER A 181 15.87 3.87 -16.69
C SER A 181 14.52 3.97 -15.98
N VAL A 182 14.35 3.23 -14.90
CA VAL A 182 13.26 3.40 -13.94
C VAL A 182 13.83 4.09 -12.70
N THR A 183 13.38 5.32 -12.45
CA THR A 183 13.95 6.21 -11.43
C THR A 183 12.92 6.55 -10.37
N ASP A 184 13.32 6.46 -9.10
CA ASP A 184 12.51 6.93 -7.96
C ASP A 184 12.80 8.40 -7.66
N HIS A 185 11.73 9.19 -7.50
CA HIS A 185 11.74 10.62 -7.22
C HIS A 185 11.00 11.01 -5.94
N PHE A 186 10.58 10.04 -5.12
CA PHE A 186 9.72 10.35 -3.97
C PHE A 186 10.43 11.22 -2.92
N TYR A 187 11.70 10.94 -2.67
CA TYR A 187 12.51 11.69 -1.71
C TYR A 187 13.36 12.75 -2.42
N ARG A 188 14.07 13.56 -1.63
CA ARG A 188 14.87 14.69 -2.13
C ARG A 188 15.90 14.28 -3.19
N GLU A 189 16.52 13.10 -3.01
CA GLU A 189 17.51 12.57 -3.93
C GLU A 189 16.87 11.48 -4.79
N SER A 190 16.88 11.66 -6.09
CA SER A 190 16.43 10.65 -7.04
C SER A 190 17.50 9.59 -7.24
N PHE A 191 17.09 8.35 -7.48
CA PHE A 191 18.04 7.28 -7.82
C PHE A 191 17.43 6.33 -8.85
N GLU A 192 18.30 5.74 -9.67
CA GLU A 192 17.91 4.68 -10.60
C GLU A 192 17.64 3.40 -9.82
N LEU A 193 16.40 2.92 -9.87
CA LEU A 193 15.97 1.69 -9.20
C LEU A 193 16.36 0.46 -10.02
N THR A 194 16.12 0.52 -11.33
CA THR A 194 16.44 -0.53 -12.32
C THR A 194 16.37 0.08 -13.72
N ARG A 195 16.68 -0.69 -14.75
CA ARG A 195 16.54 -0.24 -16.13
C ARG A 195 16.16 -1.39 -17.05
N PHE A 196 15.45 -1.06 -18.11
CA PHE A 196 15.22 -1.92 -19.24
C PHE A 196 16.39 -1.83 -20.21
N VAL A 197 16.90 -2.98 -20.64
CA VAL A 197 18.00 -3.08 -21.61
C VAL A 197 17.47 -3.75 -22.86
N TYR A 198 17.49 -3.05 -23.98
CA TYR A 198 16.94 -3.53 -25.24
C TYR A 198 17.91 -4.45 -25.96
N ASP A 199 17.42 -5.66 -26.31
CA ASP A 199 18.14 -6.60 -27.19
C ASP A 199 18.35 -5.98 -28.59
N GLU A 200 19.36 -6.46 -29.31
CA GLU A 200 19.57 -6.09 -30.72
C GLU A 200 18.44 -6.57 -31.64
N LYS A 201 17.67 -7.56 -31.21
CA LYS A 201 16.56 -8.13 -31.99
C LYS A 201 15.24 -7.44 -31.65
N VAL A 202 14.62 -6.88 -32.69
CA VAL A 202 13.25 -6.36 -32.62
C VAL A 202 12.25 -7.51 -32.53
N LEU A 203 11.28 -7.43 -31.62
CA LEU A 203 10.18 -8.39 -31.54
C LEU A 203 9.13 -8.09 -32.61
N ARG A 204 8.73 -6.82 -32.70
CA ARG A 204 7.81 -6.29 -33.72
C ARG A 204 8.06 -4.81 -33.95
N GLU A 205 7.77 -4.35 -35.18
CA GLU A 205 7.97 -2.93 -35.56
C GLU A 205 6.82 -2.04 -35.06
N GLN A 206 5.63 -2.59 -34.81
CA GLN A 206 4.43 -1.85 -34.39
C GLN A 206 3.92 -2.40 -33.05
N SER A 207 3.51 -1.48 -32.17
CA SER A 207 2.87 -1.85 -30.90
C SER A 207 1.55 -2.61 -31.11
N LEU A 208 1.17 -3.43 -30.14
CA LEU A 208 -0.11 -4.13 -30.17
C LEU A 208 -1.27 -3.12 -30.06
N THR A 209 -2.33 -3.35 -30.84
CA THR A 209 -3.56 -2.53 -30.80
C THR A 209 -4.69 -3.16 -29.99
N THR A 210 -4.43 -4.30 -29.35
CA THR A 210 -5.43 -5.02 -28.54
C THR A 210 -5.84 -4.23 -27.31
N PRO A 211 -7.11 -4.35 -26.84
CA PRO A 211 -7.57 -3.71 -25.62
C PRO A 211 -6.71 -4.10 -24.41
N ILE A 212 -6.56 -3.16 -23.47
CA ILE A 212 -5.75 -3.31 -22.26
C ILE A 212 -6.60 -3.21 -20.98
N ALA A 213 -7.91 -2.93 -21.11
CA ALA A 213 -8.81 -2.84 -19.97
C ALA A 213 -8.99 -4.21 -19.29
N LEU A 214 -9.01 -4.20 -17.97
CA LEU A 214 -9.29 -5.36 -17.13
C LEU A 214 -10.80 -5.49 -16.86
N THR A 215 -11.22 -6.67 -16.39
CA THR A 215 -12.59 -6.86 -15.92
C THR A 215 -12.87 -5.95 -14.71
N PRO A 216 -13.96 -5.17 -14.71
CA PRO A 216 -14.32 -4.33 -13.57
C PRO A 216 -14.50 -5.16 -12.28
N PRO A 217 -14.15 -4.60 -11.11
CA PRO A 217 -14.33 -5.28 -9.83
C PRO A 217 -15.81 -5.52 -9.51
N ARG A 218 -16.09 -6.55 -8.71
CA ARG A 218 -17.45 -6.90 -8.24
C ARG A 218 -17.77 -6.32 -6.87
N ILE A 219 -17.12 -5.23 -6.50
CA ILE A 219 -17.30 -4.56 -5.21
C ILE A 219 -18.63 -3.80 -5.22
N PRO A 220 -19.46 -3.91 -4.16
CA PRO A 220 -20.73 -3.18 -4.06
C PRO A 220 -20.53 -1.66 -4.11
N GLU A 221 -21.28 -0.98 -4.98
CA GLU A 221 -21.25 0.49 -5.07
C GLU A 221 -21.93 1.14 -3.85
N PRO A 222 -21.31 2.19 -3.25
CA PRO A 222 -21.88 2.93 -2.14
C PRO A 222 -23.20 3.63 -2.52
N ASP A 223 -24.27 3.41 -1.75
CA ASP A 223 -25.52 4.17 -1.83
C ASP A 223 -25.50 5.33 -0.84
N PHE A 224 -25.38 6.55 -1.35
CA PHE A 224 -25.26 7.75 -0.53
C PHE A 224 -26.61 8.28 0.01
N SER A 225 -27.73 7.63 -0.26
CA SER A 225 -29.05 8.01 0.28
C SER A 225 -29.16 7.74 1.79
N ASN A 226 -28.42 6.75 2.31
CA ASN A 226 -28.37 6.41 3.73
C ASN A 226 -26.93 6.03 4.12
N THR A 227 -26.15 7.00 4.54
CA THR A 227 -24.71 6.86 4.78
C THR A 227 -24.34 7.15 6.22
N VAL A 228 -23.54 6.28 6.83
CA VAL A 228 -22.84 6.57 8.09
C VAL A 228 -21.54 7.29 7.76
N SER A 229 -21.36 8.49 8.29
CA SER A 229 -20.13 9.28 8.10
C SER A 229 -19.23 9.20 9.32
N GLN A 230 -17.94 8.99 9.10
CA GLN A 230 -16.92 8.90 10.14
C GLN A 230 -15.72 9.77 9.78
N ASP A 231 -15.41 10.75 10.63
CA ASP A 231 -14.16 11.49 10.56
C ASP A 231 -13.02 10.69 11.20
N VAL A 232 -11.88 10.65 10.53
CA VAL A 232 -10.66 9.98 10.94
C VAL A 232 -9.53 11.00 10.99
N VAL A 233 -9.23 11.49 12.17
CA VAL A 233 -8.15 12.47 12.38
C VAL A 233 -6.90 11.75 12.84
N ILE A 234 -5.85 11.79 12.02
CA ILE A 234 -4.54 11.23 12.30
C ILE A 234 -3.69 12.31 12.96
N ALA A 235 -3.13 12.02 14.14
CA ALA A 235 -2.29 12.94 14.89
C ALA A 235 -1.13 12.21 15.57
N GLY A 236 -0.02 12.91 15.80
CA GLY A 236 1.14 12.38 16.50
C GLY A 236 2.44 12.50 15.71
N GLY A 237 3.42 11.71 16.10
CA GLY A 237 4.76 11.73 15.54
C GLY A 237 5.59 12.95 15.93
N ALA A 238 6.83 12.97 15.44
CA ALA A 238 7.70 14.14 15.57
C ALA A 238 7.08 15.33 14.80
N MET A 239 7.23 16.53 15.35
CA MET A 239 6.65 17.78 14.80
C MET A 239 5.10 17.76 14.72
N GLY A 240 4.43 16.72 15.25
CA GLY A 240 2.98 16.63 15.32
C GLY A 240 2.42 17.43 16.50
N GLY A 241 1.16 17.85 16.39
CA GLY A 241 0.47 18.66 17.40
C GLY A 241 -0.16 17.86 18.56
N LEU A 242 0.04 16.54 18.63
CA LEU A 242 -0.57 15.69 19.67
C LEU A 242 0.01 16.06 21.03
N ARG A 243 -0.85 16.46 21.98
CA ARG A 243 -0.46 16.81 23.36
C ARG A 243 -0.88 15.74 24.36
N ARG A 244 -1.98 15.05 24.10
CA ARG A 244 -2.56 13.98 24.92
C ARG A 244 -3.39 13.07 24.03
N ALA A 245 -3.56 11.82 24.43
CA ALA A 245 -4.48 10.87 23.80
C ALA A 245 -5.03 9.89 24.85
N LYS A 246 -6.00 9.09 24.45
CA LYS A 246 -6.52 7.99 25.26
C LYS A 246 -5.68 6.74 25.04
N LEU A 247 -5.19 6.17 26.12
CA LEU A 247 -4.57 4.85 26.16
C LEU A 247 -5.36 4.02 27.19
N ASP A 248 -5.87 2.86 26.79
CA ASP A 248 -6.80 2.06 27.59
C ASP A 248 -8.02 2.87 28.12
N GLY A 249 -8.56 3.74 27.28
CA GLY A 249 -9.70 4.60 27.60
C GLY A 249 -9.38 5.78 28.52
N GLN A 250 -8.16 5.91 29.04
CA GLN A 250 -7.73 6.96 29.94
C GLN A 250 -6.92 8.05 29.22
N TRP A 251 -7.26 9.31 29.48
CA TRP A 251 -6.49 10.44 28.96
C TRP A 251 -5.11 10.51 29.61
N MET A 252 -4.08 10.47 28.79
CA MET A 252 -2.68 10.61 29.19
C MET A 252 -1.98 11.70 28.38
N GLY A 253 -1.01 12.39 29.00
CA GLY A 253 -0.14 13.31 28.29
C GLY A 253 0.81 12.59 27.33
N LEU A 254 1.22 13.25 26.23
CA LEU A 254 2.10 12.63 25.22
C LEU A 254 3.37 12.01 25.81
N ARG A 255 4.01 12.65 26.81
CA ARG A 255 5.20 12.10 27.48
C ARG A 255 4.95 10.74 28.12
N GLN A 256 3.80 10.56 28.76
CA GLN A 256 3.43 9.29 29.40
C GLN A 256 3.15 8.19 28.39
N ILE A 257 2.50 8.55 27.27
CA ILE A 257 2.20 7.64 26.15
C ILE A 257 3.50 7.23 25.46
N ALA A 258 4.40 8.19 25.19
CA ALA A 258 5.70 7.95 24.56
C ALA A 258 6.62 7.04 25.39
N GLN A 259 6.55 7.13 26.75
CA GLN A 259 7.27 6.22 27.64
C GLN A 259 6.80 4.76 27.51
N GLN A 260 5.60 4.53 26.98
CA GLN A 260 5.06 3.20 26.68
C GLN A 260 5.27 2.78 25.22
N GLY A 261 5.98 3.60 24.43
CA GLY A 261 6.33 3.31 23.04
C GLY A 261 5.28 3.75 22.01
N TYR A 262 4.23 4.47 22.43
CA TYR A 262 3.19 4.95 21.54
C TYR A 262 3.37 6.44 21.22
N LEU A 263 3.09 6.83 19.96
CA LEU A 263 3.41 8.15 19.46
C LEU A 263 2.31 8.71 18.55
N TRP A 264 1.35 7.87 18.14
CA TRP A 264 0.30 8.19 17.18
C TRP A 264 -1.07 7.88 17.74
N ALA A 265 -2.07 8.58 17.22
CA ALA A 265 -3.47 8.37 17.57
C ALA A 265 -4.39 8.62 16.36
N ILE A 266 -5.50 7.89 16.33
CA ILE A 266 -6.68 8.17 15.50
C ILE A 266 -7.78 8.68 16.44
N ASN A 267 -8.35 9.86 16.15
CA ASN A 267 -9.40 10.49 16.95
C ASN A 267 -9.05 10.50 18.44
N ASP A 268 -7.83 10.96 18.75
CA ASP A 268 -7.25 11.01 20.09
C ASP A 268 -7.16 9.62 20.81
N THR A 269 -7.25 8.52 20.10
CA THR A 269 -7.14 7.16 20.66
C THR A 269 -5.92 6.45 20.09
N VAL A 270 -5.11 5.87 20.98
CA VAL A 270 -3.94 5.05 20.64
C VAL A 270 -4.38 3.60 20.49
N ALA A 271 -4.03 2.97 19.37
CA ALA A 271 -4.23 1.53 19.21
C ALA A 271 -3.10 0.76 19.89
N ASN A 272 -3.34 0.29 21.11
CA ASN A 272 -2.36 -0.47 21.88
C ASN A 272 -2.73 -1.94 22.08
N LYS A 273 -3.96 -2.31 21.71
CA LYS A 273 -4.50 -3.67 21.82
C LYS A 273 -5.67 -3.86 20.84
N LEU A 274 -6.02 -5.10 20.58
CA LEU A 274 -7.05 -5.48 19.59
C LEU A 274 -8.45 -5.65 20.19
N ASP A 275 -8.63 -5.46 21.50
CA ASP A 275 -9.92 -5.48 22.21
C ASP A 275 -10.43 -4.07 22.56
N MET A 276 -9.88 -3.04 21.89
CA MET A 276 -10.31 -1.65 22.06
C MET A 276 -11.69 -1.41 21.43
N PRO A 277 -12.46 -0.43 21.91
CA PRO A 277 -13.71 -0.04 21.25
C PRO A 277 -13.48 0.32 19.78
N PRO A 278 -14.34 -0.16 18.86
CA PRO A 278 -14.16 0.13 17.44
C PRO A 278 -14.34 1.63 17.14
N LEU A 279 -13.59 2.13 16.16
CA LEU A 279 -13.78 3.45 15.57
C LEU A 279 -15.13 3.55 14.88
N LEU A 280 -15.58 2.44 14.29
CA LEU A 280 -16.81 2.31 13.54
C LEU A 280 -17.46 0.96 13.90
N ASP A 281 -18.74 1.01 14.25
CA ASP A 281 -19.60 -0.16 14.52
C ASP A 281 -20.85 -0.01 13.67
N VAL A 282 -21.03 -0.88 12.66
CA VAL A 282 -22.09 -0.77 11.66
C VAL A 282 -22.65 -2.15 11.31
N LYS A 283 -23.88 -2.15 10.82
CA LYS A 283 -24.52 -3.36 10.31
C LYS A 283 -24.04 -3.68 8.89
N GLN A 284 -24.02 -4.95 8.56
CA GLN A 284 -23.76 -5.40 7.20
C GLN A 284 -24.67 -4.69 6.18
N GLY A 285 -24.13 -4.31 5.03
CA GLY A 285 -24.81 -3.58 3.97
C GLY A 285 -24.89 -2.07 4.17
N THR A 286 -24.34 -1.54 5.29
CA THR A 286 -24.28 -0.08 5.52
C THR A 286 -23.27 0.57 4.59
N THR A 287 -23.67 1.64 3.91
CA THR A 287 -22.70 2.54 3.25
C THR A 287 -21.98 3.40 4.28
N VAL A 288 -20.68 3.38 4.26
CA VAL A 288 -19.81 4.18 5.14
C VAL A 288 -19.04 5.19 4.30
N LYS A 289 -19.01 6.45 4.76
CA LYS A 289 -18.15 7.49 4.23
C LYS A 289 -17.09 7.86 5.27
N LEU A 290 -15.83 7.61 4.96
CA LEU A 290 -14.69 8.02 5.77
C LEU A 290 -14.12 9.35 5.27
N THR A 291 -13.83 10.25 6.20
CA THR A 291 -13.07 11.46 5.93
C THR A 291 -11.73 11.36 6.66
N LEU A 292 -10.67 11.00 5.94
CA LEU A 292 -9.33 10.95 6.48
C LEU A 292 -8.72 12.35 6.52
N ASN A 293 -8.13 12.75 7.64
CA ASN A 293 -7.50 14.03 7.84
C ASN A 293 -6.12 13.84 8.50
N ASN A 294 -5.06 13.97 7.73
CA ASN A 294 -3.70 13.86 8.22
C ASN A 294 -3.24 15.19 8.83
N ARG A 295 -3.16 15.26 10.16
CA ARG A 295 -2.65 16.42 10.90
C ARG A 295 -1.20 16.23 11.34
N THR A 296 -0.41 15.51 10.56
CA THR A 296 0.98 15.19 10.87
C THR A 296 1.93 15.71 9.79
N ALA A 297 3.22 15.64 10.06
CA ALA A 297 4.27 16.03 9.11
C ALA A 297 4.70 14.87 8.17
N PHE A 298 4.05 13.71 8.27
CA PHE A 298 4.45 12.51 7.55
C PHE A 298 3.32 11.95 6.68
N PRO A 299 3.64 11.30 5.54
CA PRO A 299 2.64 10.56 4.78
C PRO A 299 2.25 9.27 5.49
N HIS A 300 0.99 8.87 5.35
CA HIS A 300 0.46 7.65 5.92
C HIS A 300 -0.30 6.85 4.86
N PRO A 301 0.21 5.68 4.43
CA PRO A 301 -0.61 4.72 3.69
C PRO A 301 -1.61 4.09 4.66
N MET A 302 -2.90 4.35 4.46
CA MET A 302 -3.95 3.91 5.38
C MET A 302 -4.67 2.69 4.83
N HIS A 303 -4.46 1.54 5.47
CA HIS A 303 -5.00 0.26 5.03
C HIS A 303 -6.22 -0.16 5.85
N LEU A 304 -7.29 -0.58 5.17
CA LEU A 304 -8.46 -1.20 5.76
C LEU A 304 -8.52 -2.68 5.38
N HIS A 305 -8.47 -3.55 6.37
CA HIS A 305 -8.68 -4.97 6.19
C HIS A 305 -10.13 -5.27 5.77
N GLY A 306 -10.31 -6.33 4.99
CA GLY A 306 -11.61 -6.87 4.64
C GLY A 306 -12.44 -6.06 3.63
N HIS A 307 -12.06 -4.84 3.29
CA HIS A 307 -12.83 -3.97 2.40
C HIS A 307 -11.92 -3.16 1.49
N HIS A 308 -12.40 -2.89 0.26
CA HIS A 308 -11.86 -1.80 -0.57
C HIS A 308 -12.71 -0.55 -0.37
N MET A 309 -12.06 0.61 -0.42
CA MET A 309 -12.71 1.91 -0.28
C MET A 309 -12.67 2.65 -1.61
N LYS A 310 -13.76 3.24 -2.03
CA LYS A 310 -13.82 4.08 -3.23
C LYS A 310 -13.28 5.46 -2.89
N LEU A 311 -12.18 5.87 -3.48
CA LEU A 311 -11.62 7.22 -3.32
C LEU A 311 -12.46 8.21 -4.11
N LEU A 312 -13.06 9.17 -3.40
CA LEU A 312 -14.04 10.12 -3.96
C LEU A 312 -13.45 11.51 -4.19
N SER A 313 -12.71 12.02 -3.21
CA SER A 313 -12.14 13.38 -3.28
C SER A 313 -10.83 13.49 -2.52
N ILE A 314 -9.99 14.44 -2.94
CA ILE A 314 -8.75 14.84 -2.30
C ILE A 314 -8.79 16.35 -2.10
N ASP A 315 -8.57 16.83 -0.87
CA ASP A 315 -8.56 18.24 -0.46
C ASP A 315 -9.82 19.03 -0.92
N GLY A 316 -10.97 18.34 -0.88
CA GLY A 316 -12.26 18.89 -1.29
C GLY A 316 -12.52 18.92 -2.79
N SER A 317 -11.57 18.46 -3.61
CA SER A 317 -11.72 18.32 -5.05
C SER A 317 -12.15 16.88 -5.39
N ASN A 318 -13.33 16.71 -5.98
CA ASN A 318 -13.80 15.41 -6.43
C ASN A 318 -12.89 14.86 -7.53
N LEU A 319 -12.62 13.56 -7.50
CA LEU A 319 -11.94 12.89 -8.60
C LEU A 319 -12.88 12.80 -9.80
N SER A 320 -12.33 13.02 -11.00
CA SER A 320 -13.07 12.79 -12.25
C SER A 320 -13.42 11.31 -12.44
N GLU A 321 -12.54 10.42 -11.99
CA GLU A 321 -12.65 8.97 -12.04
C GLU A 321 -12.44 8.36 -10.63
N PRO A 322 -13.50 8.30 -9.78
CA PRO A 322 -13.42 7.62 -8.49
C PRO A 322 -13.09 6.14 -8.68
N HIS A 323 -12.12 5.63 -7.93
CA HIS A 323 -11.65 4.25 -8.07
C HIS A 323 -11.44 3.58 -6.70
N TRP A 324 -11.35 2.25 -6.72
CA TRP A 324 -11.18 1.44 -5.53
C TRP A 324 -9.73 1.39 -5.08
N VAL A 325 -9.51 1.55 -3.78
CA VAL A 325 -8.20 1.46 -3.11
C VAL A 325 -8.38 0.73 -1.78
N ASP A 326 -7.33 0.13 -1.26
CA ASP A 326 -7.32 -0.41 0.11
C ASP A 326 -6.18 0.18 0.97
N SER A 327 -5.22 0.85 0.33
CA SER A 327 -4.03 1.41 0.99
C SER A 327 -3.68 2.82 0.47
N PRO A 328 -4.63 3.77 0.40
CA PRO A 328 -4.35 5.10 -0.15
C PRO A 328 -3.28 5.83 0.66
N LEU A 329 -2.33 6.46 -0.04
CA LEU A 329 -1.26 7.26 0.57
C LEU A 329 -1.76 8.67 0.90
N LEU A 330 -2.05 8.92 2.15
CA LEU A 330 -2.50 10.24 2.65
C LEU A 330 -1.30 11.13 2.96
N GLN A 331 -1.10 12.20 2.19
CA GLN A 331 0.03 13.13 2.34
C GLN A 331 -0.07 13.99 3.62
N PRO A 332 1.04 14.60 4.08
CA PRO A 332 0.99 15.56 5.19
C PRO A 332 -0.04 16.66 4.97
N ASN A 333 -0.87 16.93 5.99
CA ASN A 333 -1.95 17.93 5.97
C ASN A 333 -3.06 17.71 4.91
N GLN A 334 -3.07 16.57 4.24
CA GLN A 334 -4.07 16.22 3.22
C GLN A 334 -5.35 15.70 3.86
N ARG A 335 -6.48 15.92 3.16
CA ARG A 335 -7.80 15.37 3.45
C ARG A 335 -8.26 14.48 2.29
N MET A 336 -8.72 13.27 2.59
CA MET A 336 -9.33 12.36 1.61
C MET A 336 -10.74 11.97 2.04
N GLU A 337 -11.65 11.86 1.08
CA GLU A 337 -12.96 11.26 1.30
C GLU A 337 -13.02 9.93 0.56
N LEU A 338 -13.38 8.89 1.30
CA LEU A 338 -13.53 7.53 0.80
C LEU A 338 -14.90 6.99 1.18
N ALA A 339 -15.41 6.02 0.43
CA ALA A 339 -16.64 5.31 0.80
C ALA A 339 -16.53 3.82 0.52
N PHE A 340 -17.20 3.02 1.33
CA PHE A 340 -17.34 1.58 1.09
C PHE A 340 -18.70 1.08 1.59
N VAL A 341 -19.11 -0.08 1.12
CA VAL A 341 -20.22 -0.83 1.70
C VAL A 341 -19.63 -1.83 2.70
N ALA A 342 -20.13 -1.83 3.92
CA ALA A 342 -19.74 -2.77 4.96
C ALA A 342 -20.38 -4.14 4.66
N ASP A 343 -19.92 -4.84 3.61
CA ASP A 343 -20.52 -6.08 3.11
C ASP A 343 -19.91 -7.35 3.71
N ASN A 344 -18.76 -7.21 4.39
CA ASN A 344 -17.97 -8.29 4.95
C ASN A 344 -18.06 -8.27 6.49
N PRO A 345 -18.87 -9.13 7.15
CA PRO A 345 -19.01 -9.15 8.61
C PRO A 345 -17.73 -9.58 9.32
N GLY A 346 -17.46 -8.95 10.47
CA GLY A 346 -16.30 -9.27 11.30
C GLY A 346 -15.65 -8.04 11.93
N ASP A 347 -14.53 -8.28 12.61
CA ASP A 347 -13.66 -7.24 13.15
C ASP A 347 -12.48 -7.01 12.23
N TRP A 348 -12.34 -5.79 11.72
CA TRP A 348 -11.36 -5.42 10.71
C TRP A 348 -10.40 -4.38 11.25
N LEU A 349 -9.11 -4.60 11.02
CA LEU A 349 -8.09 -3.64 11.38
C LEU A 349 -8.04 -2.51 10.34
N PHE A 350 -8.02 -1.27 10.83
CA PHE A 350 -7.75 -0.08 10.04
C PHE A 350 -6.49 0.58 10.58
N HIS A 351 -5.42 0.60 9.81
CA HIS A 351 -4.11 1.02 10.32
C HIS A 351 -3.24 1.69 9.26
N CYS A 352 -2.22 2.40 9.75
CA CYS A 352 -1.15 2.89 8.88
C CYS A 352 -0.25 1.74 8.46
N HIS A 353 0.07 1.65 7.17
CA HIS A 353 0.97 0.63 6.66
C HIS A 353 2.45 1.04 6.66
N ALA A 354 2.82 2.24 7.16
CA ALA A 354 4.13 2.44 7.74
C ALA A 354 4.17 1.66 9.06
N LEU A 355 4.82 0.49 9.03
CA LEU A 355 4.66 -0.53 10.07
C LEU A 355 5.12 -0.08 11.46
N GLU A 356 6.10 0.81 11.53
CA GLU A 356 6.56 1.43 12.76
C GLU A 356 5.52 2.39 13.34
N HIS A 357 4.72 3.07 12.48
CA HIS A 357 3.62 3.91 12.93
C HIS A 357 2.48 3.07 13.50
N HIS A 358 2.12 1.97 12.81
CA HIS A 358 1.16 1.00 13.34
C HIS A 358 1.61 0.46 14.71
N ALA A 359 2.85 -0.03 14.82
CA ALA A 359 3.41 -0.52 16.07
C ALA A 359 3.49 0.55 17.19
N ALA A 360 3.49 1.84 16.82
CA ALA A 360 3.48 2.97 17.74
C ALA A 360 2.08 3.58 17.94
N GLY A 361 1.01 2.84 17.59
CA GLY A 361 -0.37 3.16 17.97
C GLY A 361 -1.25 3.76 16.88
N LEU A 362 -0.79 3.82 15.61
CA LEU A 362 -1.60 4.34 14.50
C LEU A 362 -2.50 3.26 13.90
N GLY A 363 -3.61 3.03 14.55
CA GLY A 363 -4.63 2.06 14.12
C GLY A 363 -5.97 2.26 14.82
N ALA A 364 -6.96 1.52 14.36
CA ALA A 364 -8.31 1.45 14.89
C ALA A 364 -8.96 0.13 14.47
N LEU A 365 -10.14 -0.17 15.04
CA LEU A 365 -10.97 -1.29 14.63
C LEU A 365 -12.23 -0.82 13.94
N VAL A 366 -12.68 -1.58 12.96
CA VAL A 366 -14.00 -1.47 12.30
C VAL A 366 -14.75 -2.76 12.55
N HIS A 367 -15.92 -2.65 13.18
CA HIS A 367 -16.81 -3.78 13.44
C HIS A 367 -17.99 -3.75 12.47
N VAL A 368 -18.24 -4.88 11.80
CA VAL A 368 -19.38 -5.10 10.90
C VAL A 368 -20.19 -6.28 11.41
N SER A 369 -21.43 -6.02 11.88
CA SER A 369 -22.34 -7.00 12.49
C SER A 369 -23.45 -7.49 11.55
#